data_3acaa41b006337449b976ee93d861d5f
#
_entry.id   3acaa41b006337449b976ee93d861d5f
#
_cell.length_a   1.000
_cell.length_b   1.000
_cell.length_c   1.000
_cell.angle_alpha   90.00
_cell.angle_beta   90.00
_cell.angle_gamma   90.00
#
_symmetry.space_group_name_H-M   'P 1'
#
loop_
_entity.id
_entity.type
_entity.pdbx_description
1 polymer ?
#
loop_
_entity_poly.entity_id
_entity_poly.type
_entity_poly.pdbx_seq_one_letter_code
_entity_poly.pdbx_strand_id
1 'polypeptide(L)'
;RYRKLGKHKASGLYYPTLHTLCVDIRSPSSFIHEYFHMIDDQLGDLSLEVSFNPITVLYKESFLRQMEQLSDAVKSTLNGKSKYNIQYFFRRAEIFARCGEIYFSRILKVESSLIKPDLAYAYPESEALDEAVKTYFEMLLTVRLPNYGLPEAV
;
A
#
# COMPACT_ATOMS: atom_id res chain seq x y z
N ARG A 1 10.96 -12.38 -6.12
CA ARG A 1 12.33 -12.42 -6.66
C ARG A 1 13.00 -11.05 -6.52
N TYR A 2 14.25 -11.02 -6.07
CA TYR A 2 15.05 -9.79 -6.00
C TYR A 2 15.88 -9.65 -7.28
N ARG A 3 15.69 -8.54 -8.00
CA ARG A 3 16.47 -8.23 -9.22
C ARG A 3 16.42 -6.73 -9.53
N LYS A 4 17.34 -6.26 -10.38
CA LYS A 4 17.30 -4.89 -10.89
C LYS A 4 16.10 -4.69 -11.83
N LEU A 5 15.21 -3.77 -11.50
CA LEU A 5 14.01 -3.43 -12.28
C LEU A 5 14.23 -2.19 -13.19
N GLY A 6 15.46 -1.94 -13.62
CA GLY A 6 15.84 -0.71 -14.33
C GLY A 6 15.02 -0.38 -15.58
N LYS A 7 14.51 -1.37 -16.30
CA LYS A 7 13.66 -1.15 -17.48
C LYS A 7 12.27 -0.61 -17.13
N HIS A 8 11.76 -0.92 -15.95
CA HIS A 8 10.40 -0.55 -15.52
C HIS A 8 10.35 0.75 -14.72
N LYS A 9 11.52 1.32 -14.36
CA LYS A 9 11.62 2.51 -13.47
C LYS A 9 10.75 2.38 -12.21
N ALA A 10 10.63 1.16 -11.69
CA ALA A 10 9.85 0.83 -10.50
C ALA A 10 10.76 0.16 -9.46
N SER A 11 10.47 0.39 -8.18
CA SER A 11 11.17 -0.23 -7.06
C SER A 11 10.62 -1.62 -6.73
N GLY A 12 9.37 -1.89 -7.08
CA GLY A 12 8.72 -3.17 -6.96
C GLY A 12 7.66 -3.35 -8.04
N LEU A 13 7.23 -4.59 -8.27
CA LEU A 13 6.15 -4.98 -9.17
C LEU A 13 5.57 -6.32 -8.72
N TYR A 14 4.26 -6.37 -8.57
CA TYR A 14 3.52 -7.61 -8.51
C TYR A 14 2.97 -7.97 -9.89
N TYR A 15 3.10 -9.24 -10.27
CA TYR A 15 2.58 -9.79 -11.53
C TYR A 15 1.45 -10.79 -11.22
N PRO A 16 0.18 -10.39 -11.32
CA PRO A 16 -0.97 -11.26 -10.97
C PRO A 16 -0.97 -12.58 -11.72
N THR A 17 -0.80 -12.56 -13.03
CA THR A 17 -0.81 -13.76 -13.89
C THR A 17 0.29 -14.77 -13.58
N LEU A 18 1.37 -14.34 -12.96
CA LEU A 18 2.53 -15.18 -12.60
C LEU A 18 2.59 -15.45 -11.09
N HIS A 19 1.69 -14.87 -10.31
CA HIS A 19 1.73 -14.86 -8.84
C HIS A 19 3.14 -14.55 -8.31
N THR A 20 3.81 -13.57 -8.95
CA THR A 20 5.22 -13.30 -8.71
C THR A 20 5.42 -11.85 -8.26
N LEU A 21 6.02 -11.70 -7.10
CA LEU A 21 6.44 -10.44 -6.54
C LEU A 21 7.92 -10.21 -6.91
N CYS A 22 8.23 -9.07 -7.52
CA CYS A 22 9.57 -8.63 -7.87
C CYS A 22 9.90 -7.35 -7.12
N VAL A 23 11.07 -7.32 -6.47
CA VAL A 23 11.55 -6.15 -5.73
C VAL A 23 12.95 -5.80 -6.21
N ASP A 24 13.23 -4.51 -6.45
CA ASP A 24 14.57 -4.04 -6.80
C ASP A 24 15.48 -4.19 -5.57
N ILE A 25 16.63 -4.82 -5.77
CA ILE A 25 17.62 -5.05 -4.69
C ILE A 25 18.14 -3.77 -4.06
N ARG A 26 18.01 -2.63 -4.76
CA ARG A 26 18.43 -1.30 -4.28
C ARG A 26 17.32 -0.60 -3.49
N SER A 27 16.11 -1.15 -3.50
CA SER A 27 14.95 -0.60 -2.82
C SER A 27 14.11 -1.71 -2.19
N PRO A 28 14.69 -2.48 -1.25
CA PRO A 28 14.00 -3.61 -0.62
C PRO A 28 12.75 -3.18 0.15
N SER A 29 12.69 -1.93 0.60
CA SER A 29 11.56 -1.35 1.33
C SER A 29 10.26 -1.24 0.51
N SER A 30 10.29 -1.49 -0.80
CA SER A 30 9.07 -1.62 -1.60
C SER A 30 8.38 -2.99 -1.44
N PHE A 31 9.01 -3.94 -0.73
CA PHE A 31 8.47 -5.30 -0.57
C PHE A 31 7.05 -5.30 0.03
N ILE A 32 6.83 -4.58 1.12
CA ILE A 32 5.51 -4.57 1.78
C ILE A 32 4.43 -3.99 0.88
N HIS A 33 4.74 -2.96 0.10
CA HIS A 33 3.80 -2.40 -0.88
C HIS A 33 3.34 -3.46 -1.89
N GLU A 34 4.27 -4.14 -2.52
CA GLU A 34 3.98 -5.18 -3.52
C GLU A 34 3.34 -6.42 -2.90
N TYR A 35 3.68 -6.74 -1.64
CA TYR A 35 3.06 -7.82 -0.89
C TYR A 35 1.56 -7.58 -0.67
N PHE A 36 1.16 -6.33 -0.38
CA PHE A 36 -0.25 -6.00 -0.24
C PHE A 36 -1.00 -5.97 -1.57
N HIS A 37 -0.36 -5.64 -2.68
CA HIS A 37 -0.95 -5.86 -4.00
C HIS A 37 -1.20 -7.35 -4.26
N MET A 38 -0.27 -8.22 -3.85
CA MET A 38 -0.47 -9.66 -3.94
C MET A 38 -1.62 -10.15 -3.05
N ILE A 39 -1.72 -9.68 -1.82
CA ILE A 39 -2.81 -10.03 -0.92
C ILE A 39 -4.16 -9.58 -1.50
N ASP A 40 -4.24 -8.35 -1.99
CA ASP A 40 -5.43 -7.79 -2.62
C ASP A 40 -5.94 -8.71 -3.74
N ASP A 41 -5.08 -9.04 -4.68
CA ASP A 41 -5.38 -9.90 -5.84
C ASP A 41 -5.74 -11.34 -5.41
N GLN A 42 -4.92 -11.97 -4.56
CA GLN A 42 -5.07 -13.37 -4.19
C GLN A 42 -6.30 -13.65 -3.32
N LEU A 43 -6.77 -12.67 -2.57
CA LEU A 43 -7.95 -12.79 -1.70
C LEU A 43 -9.23 -12.22 -2.34
N GLY A 44 -9.23 -11.94 -3.65
CA GLY A 44 -10.41 -11.56 -4.42
C GLY A 44 -10.68 -10.06 -4.46
N ASP A 45 -9.66 -9.25 -4.75
CA ASP A 45 -9.77 -7.79 -4.89
C ASP A 45 -10.33 -7.11 -3.64
N LEU A 46 -9.70 -7.35 -2.49
CA LEU A 46 -10.09 -6.79 -1.19
C LEU A 46 -10.28 -5.27 -1.22
N SER A 47 -9.45 -4.58 -2.01
CA SER A 47 -9.54 -3.14 -2.21
C SER A 47 -10.89 -2.70 -2.79
N LEU A 48 -11.61 -3.59 -3.49
CA LEU A 48 -12.92 -3.33 -4.08
C LEU A 48 -14.08 -3.70 -3.15
N GLU A 49 -13.83 -4.41 -2.07
CA GLU A 49 -14.85 -4.78 -1.10
C GLU A 49 -15.50 -3.56 -0.44
N VAL A 50 -16.78 -3.70 -0.08
CA VAL A 50 -17.54 -2.67 0.65
C VAL A 50 -16.92 -2.38 2.01
N SER A 51 -16.36 -3.40 2.66
CA SER A 51 -15.67 -3.29 3.95
C SER A 51 -14.47 -2.34 3.93
N PHE A 52 -13.83 -2.15 2.77
CA PHE A 52 -12.71 -1.23 2.60
C PHE A 52 -13.11 0.21 2.21
N ASN A 53 -14.40 0.46 1.89
CA ASN A 53 -14.87 1.79 1.49
C ASN A 53 -14.58 2.90 2.51
N PRO A 54 -14.82 2.71 3.83
CA PRO A 54 -14.55 3.75 4.82
C PRO A 54 -13.08 4.19 4.82
N ILE A 55 -12.15 3.23 4.71
CA ILE A 55 -10.71 3.52 4.66
C ILE A 55 -10.37 4.31 3.41
N THR A 56 -10.95 3.93 2.26
CA THR A 56 -10.75 4.64 0.99
C THR A 56 -11.17 6.12 1.11
N VAL A 57 -12.30 6.40 1.76
CA VAL A 57 -12.78 7.77 1.98
C VAL A 57 -11.83 8.53 2.90
N LEU A 58 -11.52 7.97 4.06
CA LEU A 58 -10.62 8.59 5.04
C LEU A 58 -9.23 8.86 4.47
N TYR A 59 -8.69 7.93 3.68
CA TYR A 59 -7.40 8.13 3.00
C TYR A 59 -7.44 9.32 2.06
N LYS A 60 -8.45 9.39 1.18
CA LYS A 60 -8.57 10.49 0.20
C LYS A 60 -8.76 11.85 0.87
N GLU A 61 -9.61 11.93 1.87
CA GLU A 61 -9.84 13.18 2.63
C GLU A 61 -8.56 13.64 3.35
N SER A 62 -7.87 12.72 4.01
CA SER A 62 -6.62 13.02 4.71
C SER A 62 -5.50 13.41 3.75
N PHE A 63 -5.41 12.74 2.60
CA PHE A 63 -4.46 13.07 1.54
C PHE A 63 -4.71 14.48 0.99
N LEU A 64 -5.97 14.83 0.67
CA LEU A 64 -6.32 16.16 0.16
C LEU A 64 -6.01 17.25 1.18
N ARG A 65 -6.32 17.02 2.45
CA ARG A 65 -6.01 17.95 3.54
C ARG A 65 -4.50 18.18 3.69
N GLN A 66 -3.72 17.10 3.64
CA GLN A 66 -2.26 17.19 3.72
C GLN A 66 -1.66 17.84 2.48
N MET A 67 -2.27 17.64 1.31
CA MET A 67 -1.82 18.23 0.05
C MET A 67 -1.83 19.77 0.10
N GLU A 68 -2.72 20.39 0.87
CA GLU A 68 -2.77 21.85 1.04
C GLU A 68 -1.46 22.41 1.61
N GLN A 69 -0.74 21.60 2.40
CA GLN A 69 0.51 21.98 3.07
C GLN A 69 1.76 21.67 2.24
N LEU A 70 1.63 21.01 1.09
CA LEU A 70 2.75 20.65 0.23
C LEU A 70 3.28 21.84 -0.57
N SER A 71 4.54 21.75 -1.01
CA SER A 71 5.13 22.74 -1.91
C SER A 71 4.41 22.79 -3.26
N ASP A 72 4.45 23.95 -3.91
CA ASP A 72 3.80 24.14 -5.22
C ASP A 72 4.36 23.21 -6.30
N ALA A 73 5.64 22.85 -6.22
CA ALA A 73 6.26 21.87 -7.12
C ALA A 73 5.61 20.48 -6.99
N VAL A 74 5.35 20.03 -5.76
CA VAL A 74 4.68 18.75 -5.50
C VAL A 74 3.21 18.83 -5.92
N LYS A 75 2.51 19.91 -5.58
CA LYS A 75 1.12 20.13 -6.02
C LYS A 75 0.99 20.12 -7.55
N SER A 76 1.92 20.75 -8.25
CA SER A 76 1.96 20.74 -9.72
C SER A 76 2.16 19.34 -10.28
N THR A 77 3.01 18.53 -9.67
CA THR A 77 3.21 17.13 -10.06
C THR A 77 1.96 16.30 -9.85
N LEU A 78 1.30 16.46 -8.70
CA LEU A 78 0.08 15.71 -8.35
C LEU A 78 -1.10 16.08 -9.26
N ASN A 79 -1.21 17.33 -9.65
CA ASN A 79 -2.27 17.81 -10.55
C ASN A 79 -1.91 17.68 -12.04
N GLY A 80 -0.69 17.28 -12.35
CA GLY A 80 -0.15 17.20 -13.71
C GLY A 80 -0.43 15.87 -14.42
N LYS A 81 0.21 15.72 -15.59
CA LYS A 81 0.14 14.50 -16.42
C LYS A 81 1.15 13.41 -16.01
N SER A 82 1.83 13.56 -14.88
CA SER A 82 2.73 12.53 -14.35
C SER A 82 1.98 11.22 -14.12
N LYS A 83 2.67 10.09 -14.29
CA LYS A 83 2.10 8.79 -13.91
C LYS A 83 1.83 8.68 -12.41
N TYR A 84 2.48 9.52 -11.60
CA TYR A 84 2.29 9.62 -10.15
C TYR A 84 1.45 10.84 -9.78
N ASN A 85 0.41 11.12 -10.55
CA ASN A 85 -0.58 12.15 -10.23
C ASN A 85 -1.59 11.67 -9.17
N ILE A 86 -2.49 12.55 -8.77
CA ILE A 86 -3.52 12.26 -7.75
C ILE A 86 -4.40 11.06 -8.14
N GLN A 87 -4.67 10.87 -9.44
CA GLN A 87 -5.46 9.75 -9.96
C GLN A 87 -4.78 8.41 -9.65
N TYR A 88 -3.44 8.35 -9.76
CA TYR A 88 -2.66 7.18 -9.40
C TYR A 88 -2.78 6.88 -7.90
N PHE A 89 -2.57 7.89 -7.04
CA PHE A 89 -2.65 7.71 -5.59
C PHE A 89 -4.06 7.34 -5.11
N PHE A 90 -5.09 7.68 -5.88
CA PHE A 90 -6.49 7.40 -5.54
C PHE A 90 -7.04 6.09 -6.13
N ARG A 91 -6.22 5.31 -6.82
CA ARG A 91 -6.59 3.94 -7.19
C ARG A 91 -6.76 3.10 -5.94
N ARG A 92 -7.82 2.32 -5.87
CA ARG A 92 -8.16 1.56 -4.67
C ARG A 92 -7.06 0.56 -4.27
N ALA A 93 -6.51 -0.17 -5.23
CA ALA A 93 -5.38 -1.07 -4.99
C ALA A 93 -4.15 -0.34 -4.43
N GLU A 94 -3.87 0.89 -4.90
CA GLU A 94 -2.78 1.72 -4.40
C GLU A 94 -3.04 2.23 -2.98
N ILE A 95 -4.28 2.57 -2.66
CA ILE A 95 -4.69 2.93 -1.29
C ILE A 95 -4.54 1.72 -0.38
N PHE A 96 -5.01 0.54 -0.82
CA PHE A 96 -4.91 -0.69 -0.05
C PHE A 96 -3.45 -1.03 0.30
N ALA A 97 -2.57 -1.02 -0.70
CA ALA A 97 -1.15 -1.30 -0.49
C ALA A 97 -0.50 -0.29 0.49
N ARG A 98 -0.80 1.01 0.35
CA ARG A 98 -0.28 2.04 1.28
C ARG A 98 -0.84 1.92 2.68
N CYS A 99 -2.11 1.57 2.82
CA CYS A 99 -2.68 1.30 4.14
C CYS A 99 -2.02 0.08 4.81
N GLY A 100 -1.64 -0.94 4.04
CA GLY A 100 -0.82 -2.04 4.53
C GLY A 100 0.58 -1.61 4.98
N GLU A 101 1.23 -0.70 4.23
CA GLU A 101 2.50 -0.10 4.67
C GLU A 101 2.33 0.74 5.95
N ILE A 102 1.26 1.54 6.07
CA ILE A 102 0.91 2.30 7.28
C ILE A 102 0.74 1.35 8.47
N TYR A 103 0.03 0.25 8.25
CA TYR A 103 -0.22 -0.73 9.30
C TYR A 103 1.08 -1.30 9.88
N PHE A 104 2.01 -1.75 9.03
CA PHE A 104 3.28 -2.31 9.49
C PHE A 104 4.24 -1.26 10.05
N SER A 105 4.38 -0.12 9.38
CA SER A 105 5.39 0.88 9.74
C SER A 105 4.93 1.79 10.87
N ARG A 106 3.72 2.36 10.78
CA ARG A 106 3.23 3.38 11.71
C ARG A 106 2.45 2.81 12.90
N ILE A 107 1.61 1.79 12.65
CA ILE A 107 0.75 1.21 13.68
C ILE A 107 1.50 0.14 14.47
N LEU A 108 2.04 -0.87 13.81
CA LEU A 108 2.81 -1.94 14.47
C LEU A 108 4.25 -1.55 14.79
N LYS A 109 4.77 -0.48 14.18
CA LYS A 109 6.15 0.02 14.36
C LYS A 109 7.20 -1.07 14.12
N VAL A 110 6.99 -1.89 13.10
CA VAL A 110 7.93 -2.95 12.73
C VAL A 110 9.15 -2.35 12.07
N GLU A 111 10.33 -2.63 12.61
CA GLU A 111 11.61 -2.24 12.04
C GLU A 111 12.16 -3.34 11.12
N SER A 112 12.27 -3.03 9.84
CA SER A 112 12.80 -3.98 8.82
C SER A 112 13.28 -3.22 7.59
N SER A 113 14.31 -3.75 6.93
CA SER A 113 14.75 -3.24 5.61
C SER A 113 13.71 -3.42 4.50
N LEU A 114 12.68 -4.23 4.73
CA LEU A 114 11.57 -4.49 3.82
C LEU A 114 10.41 -3.48 3.97
N ILE A 115 10.50 -2.61 4.95
CA ILE A 115 9.49 -1.59 5.29
C ILE A 115 10.12 -0.22 5.12
N LYS A 116 9.38 0.74 4.57
CA LYS A 116 9.85 2.13 4.51
C LYS A 116 9.92 2.72 5.91
N PRO A 117 11.10 3.19 6.33
CA PRO A 117 11.24 3.83 7.65
C PRO A 117 10.56 5.21 7.68
N ASP A 118 10.46 5.85 6.52
CA ASP A 118 10.01 7.22 6.36
C ASP A 118 8.85 7.26 5.37
N LEU A 119 7.67 7.61 5.84
CA LEU A 119 6.48 7.72 5.01
C LEU A 119 6.36 9.15 4.50
N ALA A 120 6.44 9.30 3.16
CA ALA A 120 6.29 10.57 2.49
C ALA A 120 4.82 11.02 2.42
N TYR A 121 4.54 12.15 1.76
CA TYR A 121 3.21 12.73 1.60
C TYR A 121 2.13 11.77 1.07
N ALA A 122 2.51 10.68 0.42
CA ALA A 122 1.58 9.64 -0.08
C ALA A 122 0.98 8.77 1.04
N TYR A 123 1.38 9.00 2.30
CA TYR A 123 0.92 8.28 3.49
C TYR A 123 0.34 9.28 4.48
N PRO A 124 -0.89 9.76 4.24
CA PRO A 124 -1.47 10.84 5.02
C PRO A 124 -1.63 10.47 6.48
N GLU A 125 -1.43 11.45 7.35
CA GLU A 125 -1.56 11.30 8.80
C GLU A 125 -2.96 11.69 9.23
N SER A 126 -3.66 10.76 9.90
CA SER A 126 -5.00 10.99 10.46
C SER A 126 -5.28 9.90 11.48
N GLU A 127 -5.64 10.29 12.69
CA GLU A 127 -6.02 9.35 13.75
C GLU A 127 -7.18 8.44 13.31
N ALA A 128 -8.20 9.02 12.67
CA ALA A 128 -9.34 8.25 12.16
C ALA A 128 -8.95 7.24 11.08
N LEU A 129 -8.00 7.61 10.20
CA LEU A 129 -7.46 6.69 9.20
C LEU A 129 -6.67 5.57 9.87
N ASP A 130 -5.80 5.90 10.80
CA ASP A 130 -4.94 4.93 11.48
C ASP A 130 -5.76 3.91 12.28
N GLU A 131 -6.82 4.34 12.98
CA GLU A 131 -7.72 3.44 13.70
C GLU A 131 -8.51 2.53 12.76
N ALA A 132 -9.01 3.07 11.65
CA ALA A 132 -9.71 2.28 10.64
C ALA A 132 -8.78 1.25 9.96
N VAL A 133 -7.55 1.67 9.63
CA VAL A 133 -6.51 0.79 9.07
C VAL A 133 -6.15 -0.32 10.05
N LYS A 134 -5.92 0.04 11.32
CA LYS A 134 -5.63 -0.92 12.39
C LYS A 134 -6.71 -2.00 12.47
N THR A 135 -7.95 -1.59 12.65
CA THR A 135 -9.09 -2.51 12.80
C THR A 135 -9.23 -3.44 11.60
N TYR A 136 -9.12 -2.90 10.39
CA TYR A 136 -9.28 -3.68 9.16
C TYR A 136 -8.15 -4.71 8.99
N PHE A 137 -6.89 -4.28 9.12
CA PHE A 137 -5.75 -5.18 8.89
C PHE A 137 -5.52 -6.17 10.03
N GLU A 138 -5.85 -5.84 11.27
CA GLU A 138 -5.90 -6.82 12.35
C GLU A 138 -6.88 -7.95 12.02
N MET A 139 -8.11 -7.62 11.60
CA MET A 139 -9.10 -8.62 11.19
C MET A 139 -8.63 -9.42 9.97
N LEU A 140 -8.06 -8.75 8.96
CA LEU A 140 -7.57 -9.41 7.75
C LEU A 140 -6.46 -10.42 8.07
N LEU A 141 -5.47 -10.02 8.84
CA LEU A 141 -4.28 -10.82 9.09
C LEU A 141 -4.50 -11.91 10.16
N THR A 142 -5.41 -11.70 11.11
CA THR A 142 -5.64 -12.64 12.21
C THR A 142 -6.81 -13.59 11.95
N VAL A 143 -7.79 -13.19 11.15
CA VAL A 143 -9.01 -13.97 10.92
C VAL A 143 -9.10 -14.49 9.50
N ARG A 144 -8.93 -13.63 8.49
CA ARG A 144 -9.13 -14.02 7.09
C ARG A 144 -7.96 -14.81 6.53
N LEU A 145 -6.73 -14.32 6.67
CA LEU A 145 -5.53 -14.99 6.13
C LEU A 145 -5.29 -16.39 6.70
N PRO A 146 -5.40 -16.65 8.01
CA PRO A 146 -5.22 -18.00 8.57
C PRO A 146 -6.25 -19.01 8.06
N ASN A 147 -7.45 -18.54 7.71
CA ASN A 147 -8.52 -19.40 7.18
C ASN A 147 -8.42 -19.61 5.65
N TYR A 148 -7.51 -18.91 4.98
CA TYR A 148 -7.23 -19.10 3.56
C TYR A 148 -6.20 -20.21 3.40
N GLY A 149 -6.67 -21.46 3.64
CA GLY A 149 -6.04 -22.73 3.26
C GLY A 149 -4.57 -22.68 2.87
N LEU A 150 -3.68 -22.43 3.84
CA LEU A 150 -2.35 -23.02 3.69
C LEU A 150 -2.57 -24.54 3.67
N PRO A 151 -2.09 -25.27 2.65
CA PRO A 151 -2.17 -26.72 2.67
C PRO A 151 -1.55 -27.17 3.99
N GLU A 152 -2.30 -27.99 4.74
CA GLU A 152 -1.74 -28.63 5.93
C GLU A 152 -0.41 -29.25 5.51
N ALA A 153 0.64 -28.87 6.22
CA ALA A 153 1.96 -29.40 5.97
C ALA A 153 1.88 -30.91 6.17
N VAL A 154 2.01 -31.65 5.06
CA VAL A 154 2.11 -33.12 5.04
C VAL A 154 3.46 -33.52 5.56
#